data_0f6ce47434362f71ac1e849140d614f7
#
_entry.id   0f6ce47434362f71ac1e849140d614f7
#
_cell.length_a   1.000
_cell.length_b   1.000
_cell.length_c   1.000
_cell.angle_alpha   90.00
_cell.angle_beta   90.00
_cell.angle_gamma   90.00
#
_symmetry.space_group_name_H-M   'P 1'
#
loop_
_entity.id
_entity.type
_entity.pdbx_description
1 polymer ?
#
loop_
_entity_poly.entity_id
_entity_poly.type
_entity_poly.pdbx_seq_one_letter_code
_entity_poly.pdbx_strand_id
1 'polypeptide(L)'
;NDPTTDPTAGAYGGITRDTTAATDFWKNQIKDMTSLATLTMLKLQNLWGLSSDGNEHPDIIITTQAIYDFVWNLADARQRLGNEEAAKLGYQSIDFNGVPLIVDKNCTAGVIYMLNTDYLYLKVHKDDDMASTPFLQGTTQLVKVKYITWTGQLINSNPRYQGVGYNLT
;
A
#
# COMPACT_ATOMS: atom_id res chain seq x y z
N ASN A 1 5.91 -7.86 -5.47
CA ASN A 1 5.28 -7.73 -6.77
C ASN A 1 5.62 -6.38 -7.35
N ASP A 2 6.20 -6.38 -8.53
CA ASP A 2 6.42 -5.16 -9.28
C ASP A 2 5.04 -4.58 -9.67
N PRO A 3 4.68 -3.37 -9.23
CA PRO A 3 3.39 -2.76 -9.54
C PRO A 3 3.21 -2.48 -11.04
N THR A 4 4.29 -2.55 -11.82
CA THR A 4 4.29 -2.34 -13.27
C THR A 4 4.06 -3.61 -14.07
N THR A 5 4.12 -4.79 -13.43
CA THR A 5 3.88 -6.08 -14.08
C THR A 5 2.43 -6.52 -13.95
N ASP A 6 1.96 -7.24 -14.99
CA ASP A 6 0.63 -7.83 -15.04
C ASP A 6 0.31 -8.59 -13.71
N PRO A 7 -0.80 -8.29 -13.02
CA PRO A 7 -1.20 -8.99 -11.80
C PRO A 7 -1.47 -10.47 -12.01
N THR A 8 -1.60 -10.88 -13.27
CA THR A 8 -1.79 -12.30 -13.63
C THR A 8 -0.51 -13.09 -13.57
N ALA A 9 0.65 -12.45 -13.51
CA ALA A 9 1.95 -13.13 -13.46
C ALA A 9 2.31 -13.55 -12.02
N GLY A 10 2.72 -14.80 -11.84
CA GLY A 10 3.27 -15.34 -10.62
C GLY A 10 2.26 -15.88 -9.62
N ALA A 11 2.77 -16.54 -8.58
CA ALA A 11 2.01 -17.12 -7.50
C ALA A 11 2.16 -16.29 -6.21
N TYR A 12 1.08 -16.17 -5.45
CA TYR A 12 1.09 -15.61 -4.11
C TYR A 12 0.40 -16.58 -3.15
N GLY A 13 1.10 -16.93 -2.06
CA GLY A 13 0.57 -17.92 -1.09
C GLY A 13 0.35 -19.31 -1.69
N GLY A 14 1.11 -19.71 -2.72
CA GLY A 14 0.95 -21.01 -3.40
C GLY A 14 -0.19 -21.05 -4.42
N ILE A 15 -0.95 -19.97 -4.59
CA ILE A 15 -2.03 -19.87 -5.57
C ILE A 15 -1.52 -19.07 -6.78
N THR A 16 -1.54 -19.69 -7.95
CA THR A 16 -1.21 -19.02 -9.20
C THR A 16 -2.31 -18.02 -9.55
N ARG A 17 -1.91 -16.78 -9.75
CA ARG A 17 -2.82 -15.72 -10.20
C ARG A 17 -2.93 -15.83 -11.72
N ASP A 18 -4.04 -16.35 -12.19
CA ASP A 18 -4.34 -16.54 -13.61
C ASP A 18 -5.56 -15.70 -13.99
N THR A 19 -5.74 -15.49 -15.29
CA THR A 19 -6.94 -14.88 -15.88
C THR A 19 -8.17 -15.80 -15.84
N THR A 20 -8.00 -17.02 -15.35
CA THR A 20 -9.09 -18.00 -15.22
C THR A 20 -10.07 -17.57 -14.12
N ALA A 21 -11.36 -17.67 -14.37
CA ALA A 21 -12.41 -17.28 -13.41
C ALA A 21 -12.26 -17.93 -12.02
N ALA A 22 -11.63 -19.10 -11.95
CA ALA A 22 -11.39 -19.84 -10.71
C ALA A 22 -10.43 -19.15 -9.73
N THR A 23 -9.50 -18.29 -10.22
CA THR A 23 -8.48 -17.61 -9.41
C THR A 23 -8.56 -16.10 -9.48
N ASP A 24 -9.59 -15.56 -10.13
CA ASP A 24 -9.78 -14.12 -10.31
C ASP A 24 -9.95 -13.36 -8.97
N PHE A 25 -10.53 -14.02 -7.98
CA PHE A 25 -10.65 -13.47 -6.62
C PHE A 25 -9.30 -13.24 -5.92
N TRP A 26 -8.21 -13.86 -6.41
CA TRP A 26 -6.87 -13.78 -5.81
C TRP A 26 -5.96 -12.76 -6.47
N LYS A 27 -6.51 -11.92 -7.34
CA LYS A 27 -5.79 -10.85 -8.03
C LYS A 27 -5.97 -9.52 -7.32
N ASN A 28 -4.89 -8.77 -7.19
CA ASN A 28 -4.99 -7.34 -6.91
C ASN A 28 -5.51 -6.60 -8.16
N GLN A 29 -6.18 -5.49 -7.92
CA GLN A 29 -6.68 -4.65 -9.01
C GLN A 29 -5.58 -3.71 -9.50
N ILE A 30 -5.34 -3.69 -10.81
CA ILE A 30 -4.38 -2.74 -11.41
C ILE A 30 -5.05 -1.90 -12.47
N LYS A 31 -4.57 -0.64 -12.54
CA LYS A 31 -4.99 0.31 -13.57
C LYS A 31 -3.78 1.03 -14.12
N ASP A 32 -3.61 0.96 -15.45
CA ASP A 32 -2.70 1.84 -16.17
C ASP A 32 -3.27 3.26 -16.20
N MET A 33 -2.53 4.20 -15.65
CA MET A 33 -2.89 5.62 -15.62
C MET A 33 -2.34 6.39 -16.81
N THR A 34 -1.54 5.75 -17.67
CA THR A 34 -0.96 6.25 -18.91
C THR A 34 0.17 7.27 -18.69
N SER A 35 -0.03 8.29 -17.90
CA SER A 35 0.98 9.27 -17.46
C SER A 35 0.39 10.19 -16.40
N LEU A 36 1.24 10.88 -15.65
CA LEU A 36 0.81 11.86 -14.66
C LEU A 36 0.02 13.02 -15.31
N ALA A 37 0.47 13.50 -16.46
CA ALA A 37 -0.18 14.59 -17.19
C ALA A 37 -1.61 14.25 -17.65
N THR A 38 -1.93 12.97 -17.82
CA THR A 38 -3.26 12.49 -18.25
C THR A 38 -4.08 11.91 -17.10
N LEU A 39 -3.59 12.00 -15.86
CA LEU A 39 -4.33 11.60 -14.69
C LEU A 39 -5.59 12.47 -14.54
N THR A 40 -6.71 11.85 -14.30
CA THR A 40 -7.99 12.51 -14.05
C THR A 40 -8.66 11.90 -12.82
N MET A 41 -9.55 12.67 -12.18
CA MET A 41 -10.36 12.15 -11.08
C MET A 41 -11.18 10.92 -11.50
N LEU A 42 -11.59 10.84 -12.77
CA LEU A 42 -12.31 9.67 -13.30
C LEU A 42 -11.44 8.41 -13.29
N LYS A 43 -10.14 8.52 -13.63
CA LYS A 43 -9.21 7.37 -13.57
C LYS A 43 -9.01 6.87 -12.14
N LEU A 44 -8.91 7.79 -11.18
CA LEU A 44 -8.83 7.45 -9.76
C LEU A 44 -10.12 6.79 -9.28
N GLN A 45 -11.28 7.33 -9.67
CA GLN A 45 -12.57 6.75 -9.34
C GLN A 45 -12.77 5.35 -9.95
N ASN A 46 -12.26 5.12 -11.16
CA ASN A 46 -12.27 3.79 -11.77
C ASN A 46 -11.42 2.78 -10.99
N LEU A 47 -10.23 3.18 -10.54
CA LEU A 47 -9.38 2.32 -9.70
C LEU A 47 -10.06 2.03 -8.36
N TRP A 48 -10.66 3.04 -7.74
CA TRP A 48 -11.46 2.88 -6.53
C TRP A 48 -12.59 1.86 -6.72
N GLY A 49 -13.38 1.99 -7.79
CA GLY A 49 -14.47 1.07 -8.10
C GLY A 49 -13.99 -0.36 -8.35
N LEU A 50 -12.81 -0.54 -8.96
CA LEU A 50 -12.22 -1.87 -9.15
C LEU A 50 -11.78 -2.53 -7.84
N SER A 51 -11.27 -1.74 -6.88
CA SER A 51 -10.79 -2.22 -5.58
C SER A 51 -11.88 -2.25 -4.50
N SER A 52 -13.09 -1.81 -4.83
CA SER A 52 -14.24 -1.84 -3.92
C SER A 52 -15.24 -2.91 -4.36
N ASP A 53 -15.85 -3.61 -3.38
CA ASP A 53 -16.90 -4.58 -3.64
C ASP A 53 -17.88 -4.60 -2.43
N GLY A 54 -19.16 -4.33 -2.69
CA GLY A 54 -20.16 -4.23 -1.65
C GLY A 54 -19.85 -3.12 -0.63
N ASN A 55 -19.62 -3.49 0.61
CA ASN A 55 -19.26 -2.58 1.70
C ASN A 55 -17.75 -2.47 1.94
N GLU A 56 -16.97 -3.27 1.24
CA GLU A 56 -15.52 -3.30 1.35
C GLU A 56 -14.90 -2.30 0.37
N HIS A 57 -14.06 -1.41 0.88
CA HIS A 57 -13.37 -0.40 0.09
C HIS A 57 -11.97 -0.11 0.67
N PRO A 58 -11.08 0.48 -0.09
CA PRO A 58 -9.80 0.95 0.45
C PRO A 58 -10.02 1.94 1.60
N ASP A 59 -9.15 1.88 2.61
CA ASP A 59 -9.17 2.74 3.79
C ASP A 59 -7.95 3.67 3.87
N ILE A 60 -6.95 3.44 3.03
CA ILE A 60 -5.76 4.28 2.92
C ILE A 60 -5.27 4.36 1.48
N ILE A 61 -4.84 5.55 1.06
CA ILE A 61 -4.24 5.79 -0.24
C ILE A 61 -2.82 6.31 -0.03
N ILE A 62 -1.82 5.63 -0.61
CA ILE A 62 -0.41 5.97 -0.46
C ILE A 62 0.18 6.31 -1.82
N THR A 63 0.93 7.38 -1.89
CA THR A 63 1.56 7.83 -3.14
C THR A 63 2.83 8.65 -2.89
N THR A 64 3.49 9.07 -3.98
CA THR A 64 4.63 9.99 -3.94
C THR A 64 4.17 11.44 -3.90
N GLN A 65 5.06 12.35 -3.46
CA GLN A 65 4.78 13.78 -3.41
C GLN A 65 4.34 14.35 -4.77
N ALA A 66 4.97 13.95 -5.86
CA ALA A 66 4.65 14.45 -7.20
C ALA A 66 3.20 14.14 -7.61
N ILE A 67 2.73 12.93 -7.33
CA ILE A 67 1.34 12.52 -7.61
C ILE A 67 0.37 13.25 -6.66
N TYR A 68 0.75 13.39 -5.38
CA TYR A 68 -0.05 14.14 -4.42
C TYR A 68 -0.29 15.58 -4.87
N ASP A 69 0.78 16.29 -5.28
CA ASP A 69 0.69 17.67 -5.74
C ASP A 69 -0.19 17.79 -6.99
N PHE A 70 -0.11 16.80 -7.88
CA PHE A 70 -0.96 16.76 -9.07
C PHE A 70 -2.43 16.53 -8.71
N VAL A 71 -2.73 15.59 -7.83
CA VAL A 71 -4.10 15.33 -7.33
C VAL A 71 -4.62 16.56 -6.58
N TRP A 72 -3.75 17.23 -5.81
CA TRP A 72 -4.08 18.50 -5.15
C TRP A 72 -4.56 19.56 -6.15
N ASN A 73 -3.89 19.68 -7.29
CA ASN A 73 -4.28 20.62 -8.34
C ASN A 73 -5.58 20.21 -9.06
N LEU A 74 -5.85 18.88 -9.16
CA LEU A 74 -7.09 18.37 -9.76
C LEU A 74 -8.29 18.52 -8.82
N ALA A 75 -8.08 18.51 -7.51
CA ALA A 75 -9.15 18.64 -6.53
C ALA A 75 -9.69 20.06 -6.53
N ASP A 76 -11.01 20.21 -6.58
CA ASP A 76 -11.66 21.51 -6.42
C ASP A 76 -11.36 22.08 -5.02
N ALA A 77 -11.30 23.41 -4.91
CA ALA A 77 -11.03 24.10 -3.64
C ALA A 77 -12.01 23.70 -2.51
N ARG A 78 -13.20 23.26 -2.84
CA ARG A 78 -14.20 22.75 -1.89
C ARG A 78 -13.89 21.37 -1.33
N GLN A 79 -13.19 20.51 -2.08
CA GLN A 79 -12.79 19.18 -1.65
C GLN A 79 -11.53 19.17 -0.78
N ARG A 80 -10.73 20.24 -0.84
CA ARG A 80 -9.49 20.39 -0.06
C ARG A 80 -9.71 20.60 1.44
N LEU A 81 -10.91 20.99 1.86
CA LEU A 81 -11.23 21.34 3.25
C LEU A 81 -11.96 20.23 4.01
N GLY A 82 -11.94 18.99 3.51
CA GLY A 82 -12.79 17.89 4.00
C GLY A 82 -12.48 17.36 5.39
N ASN A 83 -11.32 17.67 5.98
CA ASN A 83 -10.98 17.16 7.32
C ASN A 83 -10.63 18.29 8.29
N GLU A 84 -11.64 18.72 9.08
CA GLU A 84 -11.46 19.79 10.07
C GLU A 84 -10.42 19.46 11.17
N GLU A 85 -10.25 18.19 11.52
CA GLU A 85 -9.30 17.79 12.54
C GLU A 85 -7.84 17.85 12.03
N ALA A 86 -7.60 17.42 10.79
CA ALA A 86 -6.29 17.54 10.16
C ALA A 86 -5.93 19.00 9.90
N ALA A 87 -6.89 19.83 9.53
CA ALA A 87 -6.70 21.28 9.35
C ALA A 87 -6.32 21.97 10.67
N LYS A 88 -6.86 21.56 11.80
CA LYS A 88 -6.50 22.06 13.14
C LYS A 88 -5.07 21.75 13.54
N LEU A 89 -4.49 20.66 13.05
CA LEU A 89 -3.11 20.24 13.30
C LEU A 89 -2.12 20.86 12.29
N GLY A 90 -2.58 21.66 11.33
CA GLY A 90 -1.75 22.27 10.30
C GLY A 90 -1.34 21.31 9.18
N TYR A 91 -1.87 20.08 9.16
CA TYR A 91 -1.70 19.15 8.06
C TYR A 91 -2.83 19.35 7.05
N GLN A 92 -2.49 19.69 5.83
CA GLN A 92 -3.42 19.69 4.73
C GLN A 92 -3.46 18.25 4.17
N SER A 93 -4.53 17.50 4.45
CA SER A 93 -4.78 16.19 3.82
C SER A 93 -5.81 16.35 2.71
N ILE A 94 -5.63 15.58 1.64
CA ILE A 94 -6.67 15.38 0.63
C ILE A 94 -7.38 14.10 0.98
N ASP A 95 -8.69 14.17 1.12
CA ASP A 95 -9.53 12.98 1.27
C ASP A 95 -10.17 12.65 -0.08
N PHE A 96 -9.95 11.43 -0.54
CA PHE A 96 -10.60 10.88 -1.73
C PHE A 96 -11.65 9.85 -1.31
N ASN A 97 -12.92 10.11 -1.61
CA ASN A 97 -14.06 9.30 -1.14
C ASN A 97 -14.09 9.08 0.39
N GLY A 98 -13.61 10.07 1.17
CA GLY A 98 -13.53 9.97 2.64
C GLY A 98 -12.32 9.22 3.16
N VAL A 99 -11.37 8.86 2.29
CA VAL A 99 -10.14 8.16 2.63
C VAL A 99 -8.93 9.07 2.45
N PRO A 100 -8.02 9.12 3.44
CA PRO A 100 -6.87 10.01 3.38
C PRO A 100 -5.87 9.59 2.31
N LEU A 101 -5.40 10.57 1.53
CA LEU A 101 -4.29 10.43 0.62
C LEU A 101 -2.99 10.82 1.35
N ILE A 102 -2.10 9.84 1.54
CA ILE A 102 -0.87 10.00 2.32
C ILE A 102 0.34 9.96 1.39
N VAL A 103 1.31 10.80 1.68
CA VAL A 103 2.60 10.81 0.99
C VAL A 103 3.60 9.95 1.74
N ASP A 104 4.20 8.99 1.04
CA ASP A 104 5.34 8.22 1.54
C ASP A 104 6.54 8.43 0.62
N LYS A 105 7.66 8.87 1.22
CA LYS A 105 8.94 9.07 0.53
C LYS A 105 9.50 7.79 -0.09
N ASN A 106 9.19 6.64 0.52
CA ASN A 106 9.66 5.33 0.06
C ASN A 106 8.71 4.67 -0.95
N CYS A 107 7.59 5.35 -1.28
CA CYS A 107 6.67 4.86 -2.29
C CYS A 107 7.35 4.79 -3.66
N THR A 108 7.05 3.75 -4.43
CA THR A 108 7.57 3.60 -5.80
C THR A 108 7.14 4.79 -6.66
N ALA A 109 8.10 5.38 -7.37
CA ALA A 109 7.82 6.51 -8.26
C ALA A 109 6.80 6.13 -9.34
N GLY A 110 5.87 7.04 -9.63
CA GLY A 110 4.84 6.80 -10.64
C GLY A 110 3.74 5.83 -10.26
N VAL A 111 3.59 5.53 -8.96
CA VAL A 111 2.60 4.57 -8.47
C VAL A 111 1.72 5.19 -7.40
N ILE A 112 0.43 4.85 -7.42
CA ILE A 112 -0.53 5.11 -6.36
C ILE A 112 -1.10 3.79 -5.86
N TYR A 113 -1.09 3.60 -4.55
CA TYR A 113 -1.64 2.44 -3.88
C TYR A 113 -2.95 2.80 -3.18
N MET A 114 -4.00 2.04 -3.44
CA MET A 114 -5.27 2.07 -2.70
C MET A 114 -5.37 0.77 -1.92
N LEU A 115 -5.22 0.84 -0.61
CA LEU A 115 -5.09 -0.33 0.25
C LEU A 115 -6.29 -0.44 1.19
N ASN A 116 -6.68 -1.67 1.45
CA ASN A 116 -7.59 -2.02 2.53
C ASN A 116 -6.78 -2.71 3.63
N THR A 117 -6.62 -2.07 4.77
CA THR A 117 -5.75 -2.54 5.86
C THR A 117 -6.36 -3.69 6.64
N ASP A 118 -7.66 -3.92 6.55
CA ASP A 118 -8.34 -5.05 7.21
C ASP A 118 -7.82 -6.41 6.72
N TYR A 119 -7.26 -6.45 5.51
CA TYR A 119 -6.70 -7.65 4.90
C TYR A 119 -5.16 -7.69 4.92
N LEU A 120 -4.52 -6.72 5.56
CA LEU A 120 -3.06 -6.66 5.69
C LEU A 120 -2.65 -7.02 7.12
N TYR A 121 -1.85 -8.09 7.26
CA TYR A 121 -1.42 -8.58 8.57
C TYR A 121 0.09 -8.71 8.63
N LEU A 122 0.66 -8.31 9.75
CA LEU A 122 2.04 -8.61 10.08
C LEU A 122 2.08 -9.94 10.86
N LYS A 123 2.58 -10.99 10.22
CA LYS A 123 2.82 -12.30 10.86
C LYS A 123 4.24 -12.34 11.41
N VAL A 124 4.36 -12.59 12.69
CA VAL A 124 5.64 -12.70 13.39
C VAL A 124 5.80 -14.15 13.88
N HIS A 125 7.02 -14.67 13.82
CA HIS A 125 7.34 -15.99 14.32
C HIS A 125 7.28 -15.98 15.84
N LYS A 126 6.62 -16.96 16.44
CA LYS A 126 6.33 -17.00 17.88
C LYS A 126 7.60 -16.96 18.75
N ASP A 127 8.67 -17.64 18.29
CA ASP A 127 9.89 -17.81 19.08
C ASP A 127 10.95 -16.75 18.72
N ASP A 128 10.71 -15.91 17.70
CA ASP A 128 11.64 -14.88 17.17
C ASP A 128 11.01 -13.49 17.17
N ASP A 129 10.08 -13.21 18.08
CA ASP A 129 9.51 -11.87 18.24
C ASP A 129 10.33 -11.10 19.28
N MET A 130 11.29 -10.29 18.79
CA MET A 130 12.24 -9.54 19.62
C MET A 130 12.95 -10.44 20.66
N ALA A 131 13.15 -11.71 20.30
CA ALA A 131 13.82 -12.67 21.16
C ALA A 131 15.29 -12.29 21.33
N SER A 132 15.78 -12.35 22.56
CA SER A 132 17.16 -12.01 22.85
C SER A 132 17.98 -13.25 23.20
N THR A 133 19.13 -13.42 22.56
CA THR A 133 20.06 -14.50 22.90
C THR A 133 20.72 -14.23 24.27
N PRO A 134 21.21 -15.28 24.97
CA PRO A 134 22.15 -15.09 26.10
C PRO A 134 23.39 -14.30 25.65
N PHE A 135 24.08 -13.71 26.60
CA PHE A 135 25.36 -13.07 26.32
C PHE A 135 26.37 -14.11 25.82
N LEU A 136 26.88 -13.89 24.62
CA LEU A 136 27.96 -14.68 24.03
C LEU A 136 29.28 -13.95 24.27
N GLN A 137 30.30 -14.67 24.80
CA GLN A 137 31.62 -14.15 24.99
C GLN A 137 32.60 -14.88 24.07
N GLY A 138 33.33 -14.12 23.27
CA GLY A 138 34.41 -14.68 22.42
C GLY A 138 35.59 -15.16 23.29
N THR A 139 36.22 -16.26 22.92
CA THR A 139 37.35 -16.88 23.64
C THR A 139 38.58 -15.97 23.70
N THR A 140 38.71 -15.00 22.81
CA THR A 140 39.86 -14.12 22.66
C THR A 140 39.62 -12.66 23.01
N GLN A 141 38.41 -12.30 23.34
CA GLN A 141 38.02 -10.90 23.63
C GLN A 141 37.13 -10.80 24.87
N LEU A 142 37.38 -9.78 25.70
CA LEU A 142 36.55 -9.44 26.88
C LEU A 142 35.25 -8.71 26.50
N VAL A 143 34.72 -8.97 25.29
CA VAL A 143 33.46 -8.37 24.79
C VAL A 143 32.35 -9.38 24.91
N LYS A 144 31.25 -8.96 25.47
CA LYS A 144 29.99 -9.73 25.51
C LYS A 144 29.05 -9.19 24.44
N VAL A 145 28.56 -10.08 23.57
CA VAL A 145 27.64 -9.76 22.48
C VAL A 145 26.29 -10.41 22.78
N LYS A 146 25.22 -9.67 22.55
CA LYS A 146 23.85 -10.15 22.62
C LYS A 146 23.14 -9.79 21.33
N TYR A 147 22.42 -10.73 20.74
CA TYR A 147 21.62 -10.50 19.54
C TYR A 147 20.13 -10.39 19.92
N ILE A 148 19.44 -9.51 19.25
CA ILE A 148 17.98 -9.45 19.25
C ILE A 148 17.54 -9.93 17.88
N THR A 149 16.73 -10.98 17.83
CA THR A 149 16.22 -11.56 16.60
C THR A 149 14.75 -11.22 16.44
N TRP A 150 14.37 -10.93 15.19
CA TRP A 150 12.98 -10.73 14.81
C TRP A 150 12.74 -11.35 13.44
N THR A 151 11.74 -12.19 13.33
CA THR A 151 11.35 -12.83 12.08
C THR A 151 9.87 -12.59 11.82
N GLY A 152 9.58 -11.80 10.81
CA GLY A 152 8.19 -11.47 10.46
C GLY A 152 8.02 -11.20 8.97
N GLN A 153 6.79 -11.28 8.51
CA GLN A 153 6.40 -11.00 7.14
C GLN A 153 5.05 -10.31 7.09
N LEU A 154 4.93 -9.30 6.23
CA LEU A 154 3.65 -8.72 5.86
C LEU A 154 2.93 -9.68 4.90
N ILE A 155 1.71 -10.05 5.24
CA ILE A 155 0.86 -10.90 4.43
C ILE A 155 -0.44 -10.18 4.08
N ASN A 156 -0.98 -10.52 2.92
CA ASN A 156 -2.28 -10.06 2.45
C ASN A 156 -3.22 -11.27 2.35
N SER A 157 -4.34 -11.25 3.07
CA SER A 157 -5.31 -12.33 3.10
C SER A 157 -6.32 -12.25 1.95
N ASN A 158 -6.52 -11.06 1.37
CA ASN A 158 -7.39 -10.87 0.21
C ASN A 158 -6.82 -9.79 -0.72
N PRO A 159 -6.06 -10.19 -1.76
CA PRO A 159 -5.47 -9.24 -2.70
C PRO A 159 -6.47 -8.45 -3.54
N ARG A 160 -7.70 -8.95 -3.72
CA ARG A 160 -8.71 -8.31 -4.56
C ARG A 160 -9.05 -6.88 -4.14
N TYR A 161 -9.01 -6.59 -2.83
CA TYR A 161 -9.32 -5.27 -2.29
C TYR A 161 -8.12 -4.31 -2.28
N GLN A 162 -7.01 -4.72 -2.90
CA GLN A 162 -5.82 -3.90 -3.05
C GLN A 162 -5.74 -3.36 -4.48
N GLY A 163 -5.75 -2.05 -4.60
CA GLY A 163 -5.66 -1.34 -5.88
C GLY A 163 -4.28 -0.75 -6.12
N VAL A 164 -3.79 -0.83 -7.35
CA VAL A 164 -2.53 -0.22 -7.78
C VAL A 164 -2.75 0.53 -9.09
N GLY A 165 -2.53 1.84 -9.06
CA GLY A 165 -2.41 2.66 -10.27
C GLY A 165 -0.94 2.87 -10.59
N TYR A 166 -0.53 2.63 -11.82
CA TYR A 166 0.87 2.74 -12.26
C TYR A 166 1.01 3.62 -13.50
N ASN A 167 2.24 3.87 -13.92
CA ASN A 167 2.56 4.68 -15.11
C ASN A 167 2.28 6.17 -14.92
N LEU A 168 2.44 6.69 -13.69
CA LEU A 168 2.27 8.09 -13.33
C LEU A 168 3.62 8.84 -13.29
N THR A 169 4.43 8.63 -14.32
CA THR A 169 5.73 9.31 -14.47
C THR A 169 5.66 10.41 -15.55
#